data_74cc9d6033c8ad62a6391dcafbbd35ec
#
_entry.id   74cc9d6033c8ad62a6391dcafbbd35ec
#
_cell.length_a   1.000
_cell.length_b   1.000
_cell.length_c   1.000
_cell.angle_alpha   90.00
_cell.angle_beta   90.00
_cell.angle_gamma   90.00
#
_symmetry.space_group_name_H-M   'P 1'
#
loop_
_entity.id
_entity.type
_entity.pdbx_description
1 polymer ?
#
loop_
_entity_poly.entity_id
_entity_poly.type
_entity_poly.pdbx_seq_one_letter_code
_entity_poly.pdbx_strand_id
1 'polypeptide(L)'
;NLRLVPSDPETLAMRPDELERLMDEDAAAGRIPFYVCTTCGTTSSGAIDDTAAISKITRKHGAWLHLDGAMFGVAAICPEFRWVLDGAEHCDSICVNPHKWLFTNFDCDLFWVADRKALTRALGIMPEYLRTAPSESGKVIDYRDWQVPLGRRFRALKLWLVFRHYGLEGLRSALREHIAI
;
A
#
# COMPACT_ATOMS: atom_id res chain seq x y z
N ASN A 1 -17.37 5.89 -10.70
CA ASN A 1 -17.32 4.75 -11.62
C ASN A 1 -16.01 3.99 -11.42
N LEU A 2 -16.07 2.65 -11.48
CA LEU A 2 -14.90 1.78 -11.50
C LEU A 2 -14.56 1.41 -12.93
N ARG A 3 -13.28 1.46 -13.29
CA ARG A 3 -12.74 0.92 -14.53
C ARG A 3 -11.85 -0.28 -14.20
N LEU A 4 -12.03 -1.38 -14.91
CA LEU A 4 -11.12 -2.51 -14.87
C LEU A 4 -10.12 -2.36 -16.00
N VAL A 5 -8.84 -2.36 -15.65
CA VAL A 5 -7.75 -2.31 -16.63
C VAL A 5 -7.44 -3.74 -17.06
N PRO A 6 -7.35 -4.04 -18.38
CA PRO A 6 -6.97 -5.36 -18.85
C PRO A 6 -5.60 -5.79 -18.33
N SER A 7 -5.49 -7.07 -18.02
CA SER A 7 -4.21 -7.70 -17.70
C SER A 7 -3.56 -8.32 -18.91
N ASP A 8 -2.26 -8.47 -18.87
CA ASP A 8 -1.50 -9.25 -19.85
C ASP A 8 -1.87 -10.73 -19.70
N PRO A 9 -2.14 -11.45 -20.80
CA PRO A 9 -2.61 -12.83 -20.73
C PRO A 9 -1.54 -13.84 -20.26
N GLU A 10 -0.26 -13.52 -20.36
CA GLU A 10 0.84 -14.40 -19.96
C GLU A 10 1.28 -14.11 -18.52
N THR A 11 1.51 -12.85 -18.19
CA THR A 11 2.01 -12.43 -16.86
C THR A 11 0.90 -12.16 -15.87
N LEU A 12 -0.32 -11.94 -16.34
CA LEU A 12 -1.51 -11.52 -15.57
C LEU A 12 -1.35 -10.19 -14.84
N ALA A 13 -0.29 -9.44 -15.14
CA ALA A 13 -0.06 -8.10 -14.63
C ALA A 13 -0.92 -7.07 -15.37
N MET A 14 -1.18 -5.94 -14.71
CA MET A 14 -1.87 -4.81 -15.33
C MET A 14 -1.09 -4.31 -16.54
N ARG A 15 -1.79 -4.06 -17.65
CA ARG A 15 -1.21 -3.48 -18.86
C ARG A 15 -1.13 -1.95 -18.74
N PRO A 16 0.09 -1.36 -18.66
CA PRO A 16 0.24 0.09 -18.53
C PRO A 16 -0.30 0.86 -19.75
N ASP A 17 -0.16 0.33 -20.96
CA ASP A 17 -0.69 0.90 -22.20
C ASP A 17 -2.22 1.04 -22.17
N GLU A 18 -2.91 0.01 -21.67
CA GLU A 18 -4.36 0.02 -21.51
C GLU A 18 -4.80 0.97 -20.38
N LEU A 19 -4.03 1.04 -19.27
CA LEU A 19 -4.28 2.01 -18.22
C LEU A 19 -4.23 3.44 -18.77
N GLU A 20 -3.17 3.79 -19.53
CA GLU A 20 -3.01 5.11 -20.10
C GLU A 20 -4.16 5.44 -21.05
N ARG A 21 -4.49 4.52 -21.96
CA ARG A 21 -5.61 4.67 -22.88
C ARG A 21 -6.93 4.96 -22.16
N LEU A 22 -7.25 4.17 -21.14
CA LEU A 22 -8.48 4.33 -20.35
C LEU A 22 -8.52 5.65 -19.57
N MET A 23 -7.40 6.07 -19.00
CA MET A 23 -7.32 7.35 -18.28
C MET A 23 -7.43 8.54 -19.23
N ASP A 24 -6.81 8.48 -20.42
CA ASP A 24 -6.92 9.51 -21.44
C ASP A 24 -8.37 9.62 -21.99
N GLU A 25 -9.04 8.48 -22.24
CA GLU A 25 -10.46 8.47 -22.63
C GLU A 25 -11.37 9.07 -21.57
N ASP A 26 -11.14 8.75 -20.30
CA ASP A 26 -11.93 9.28 -19.20
C ASP A 26 -11.73 10.80 -19.05
N ALA A 27 -10.49 11.26 -19.16
CA ALA A 27 -10.17 12.69 -19.12
C ALA A 27 -10.81 13.45 -20.31
N ALA A 28 -10.74 12.89 -21.52
CA ALA A 28 -11.38 13.46 -22.70
C ALA A 28 -12.90 13.54 -22.58
N ALA A 29 -13.51 12.61 -21.84
CA ALA A 29 -14.95 12.61 -21.54
C ALA A 29 -15.34 13.51 -20.33
N GLY A 30 -14.41 14.32 -19.82
CA GLY A 30 -14.64 15.23 -18.69
C GLY A 30 -14.71 14.52 -17.32
N ARG A 31 -14.28 13.26 -17.23
CA ARG A 31 -14.13 12.53 -15.98
C ARG A 31 -12.75 12.77 -15.40
N ILE A 32 -12.61 12.65 -14.09
CA ILE A 32 -11.34 12.83 -13.36
C ILE A 32 -10.90 11.46 -12.85
N PRO A 33 -9.93 10.80 -13.49
CA PRO A 33 -9.27 9.65 -12.91
C PRO A 33 -8.53 10.08 -11.63
N PHE A 34 -8.92 9.57 -10.47
CA PHE A 34 -8.38 10.08 -9.20
C PHE A 34 -7.64 9.04 -8.38
N TYR A 35 -7.75 7.75 -8.73
CA TYR A 35 -7.16 6.66 -7.96
C TYR A 35 -6.83 5.47 -8.86
N VAL A 36 -5.63 4.93 -8.69
CA VAL A 36 -5.18 3.67 -9.31
C VAL A 36 -4.60 2.78 -8.22
N CYS A 37 -4.97 1.50 -8.24
CA CYS A 37 -4.37 0.48 -7.39
C CYS A 37 -3.52 -0.44 -8.26
N THR A 38 -2.22 -0.49 -7.99
CA THR A 38 -1.28 -1.46 -8.54
C THR A 38 -1.00 -2.53 -7.49
N THR A 39 -0.58 -3.72 -7.88
CA THR A 39 -0.38 -4.83 -6.96
C THR A 39 1.03 -5.40 -7.04
N CYS A 40 1.53 -5.84 -5.88
CA CYS A 40 2.73 -6.64 -5.74
C CYS A 40 2.34 -8.02 -5.19
N GLY A 41 1.95 -8.91 -6.10
CA GLY A 41 1.54 -10.27 -5.79
C GLY A 41 0.03 -10.45 -5.59
N THR A 42 -0.71 -10.63 -6.69
CA THR A 42 -2.15 -10.94 -6.64
C THR A 42 -2.41 -12.26 -5.94
N THR A 43 -3.55 -12.38 -5.27
CA THR A 43 -3.91 -13.55 -4.45
C THR A 43 -3.91 -14.87 -5.23
N SER A 44 -4.39 -14.87 -6.47
CA SER A 44 -4.58 -16.11 -7.23
C SER A 44 -3.42 -16.47 -8.16
N SER A 45 -2.76 -15.48 -8.75
CA SER A 45 -1.72 -15.69 -9.75
C SER A 45 -0.32 -15.29 -9.30
N GLY A 46 -0.21 -14.50 -8.23
CA GLY A 46 1.06 -13.91 -7.81
C GLY A 46 1.57 -12.82 -8.76
N ALA A 47 0.75 -12.33 -9.69
CA ALA A 47 1.14 -11.30 -10.65
C ALA A 47 1.64 -10.04 -9.93
N ILE A 48 2.66 -9.41 -10.51
CA ILE A 48 3.27 -8.17 -10.02
C ILE A 48 3.19 -7.15 -11.14
N ASP A 49 2.58 -6.00 -10.86
CA ASP A 49 2.43 -4.92 -11.83
C ASP A 49 3.72 -4.10 -11.97
N ASP A 50 3.95 -3.53 -13.15
CA ASP A 50 5.02 -2.55 -13.37
C ASP A 50 4.63 -1.20 -12.72
N THR A 51 4.81 -1.12 -11.41
CA THR A 51 4.49 0.08 -10.63
C THR A 51 5.26 1.31 -11.12
N ALA A 52 6.48 1.13 -11.60
CA ALA A 52 7.29 2.24 -12.12
C ALA A 52 6.71 2.83 -13.41
N ALA A 53 6.24 1.99 -14.34
CA ALA A 53 5.55 2.46 -15.55
C ALA A 53 4.20 3.09 -15.21
N ILE A 54 3.40 2.44 -14.36
CA ILE A 54 2.08 2.91 -13.90
C ILE A 54 2.20 4.28 -13.21
N SER A 55 3.25 4.51 -12.41
CA SER A 55 3.46 5.77 -11.70
C SER A 55 3.61 6.98 -12.62
N LYS A 56 4.18 6.80 -13.80
CA LYS A 56 4.33 7.87 -14.79
C LYS A 56 2.96 8.29 -15.35
N ILE A 57 2.11 7.31 -15.59
CA ILE A 57 0.75 7.50 -16.10
C ILE A 57 -0.12 8.20 -15.05
N THR A 58 -0.15 7.70 -13.82
CA THR A 58 -0.94 8.29 -12.74
C THR A 58 -0.53 9.71 -12.44
N ARG A 59 0.78 10.00 -12.50
CA ARG A 59 1.31 11.37 -12.31
C ARG A 59 0.85 12.32 -13.39
N LYS A 60 0.80 11.88 -14.67
CA LYS A 60 0.27 12.65 -15.80
C LYS A 60 -1.16 13.14 -15.54
N HIS A 61 -1.97 12.32 -14.88
CA HIS A 61 -3.38 12.61 -14.60
C HIS A 61 -3.64 13.16 -13.18
N GLY A 62 -2.62 13.27 -12.34
CA GLY A 62 -2.78 13.70 -10.95
C GLY A 62 -3.57 12.69 -10.08
N ALA A 63 -3.58 11.42 -10.46
CA ALA A 63 -4.28 10.37 -9.75
C ALA A 63 -3.43 9.82 -8.60
N TRP A 64 -4.08 9.50 -7.48
CA TRP A 64 -3.48 8.81 -6.34
C TRP A 64 -3.07 7.39 -6.74
N LEU A 65 -1.82 7.03 -6.52
CA LEU A 65 -1.31 5.69 -6.77
C LEU A 65 -1.15 4.94 -5.44
N HIS A 66 -1.86 3.83 -5.32
CA HIS A 66 -1.72 2.89 -4.20
C HIS A 66 -1.05 1.60 -4.65
N LEU A 67 -0.05 1.14 -3.89
CA LEU A 67 0.56 -0.18 -4.09
C LEU A 67 0.02 -1.16 -3.05
N ASP A 68 -0.74 -2.14 -3.50
CA ASP A 68 -1.13 -3.30 -2.71
C ASP A 68 0.01 -4.33 -2.70
N GLY A 69 0.83 -4.26 -1.66
CA GLY A 69 1.88 -5.24 -1.34
C GLY A 69 1.47 -6.21 -0.24
N ALA A 70 0.17 -6.40 -0.03
CA ALA A 70 -0.38 -7.13 1.11
C ALA A 70 0.24 -8.51 1.31
N MET A 71 0.54 -9.25 0.24
CA MET A 71 1.17 -10.57 0.33
C MET A 71 2.69 -10.50 0.11
N PHE A 72 3.13 -10.05 -1.06
CA PHE A 72 4.53 -10.17 -1.47
C PHE A 72 5.40 -8.99 -1.03
N GLY A 73 4.83 -7.88 -0.56
CA GLY A 73 5.61 -6.74 -0.08
C GLY A 73 6.60 -7.10 1.02
N VAL A 74 6.33 -8.14 1.83
CA VAL A 74 7.26 -8.63 2.86
C VAL A 74 8.52 -9.27 2.28
N ALA A 75 8.48 -9.79 1.04
CA ALA A 75 9.66 -10.39 0.41
C ALA A 75 10.82 -9.39 0.25
N ALA A 76 10.49 -8.09 0.16
CA ALA A 76 11.47 -7.02 0.05
C ALA A 76 12.42 -6.87 1.27
N ILE A 77 12.16 -7.54 2.40
CA ILE A 77 13.14 -7.62 3.49
C ILE A 77 14.38 -8.44 3.09
N CYS A 78 14.25 -9.34 2.10
CA CYS A 78 15.37 -10.05 1.48
C CYS A 78 15.95 -9.16 0.37
N PRO A 79 17.25 -8.82 0.40
CA PRO A 79 17.82 -7.89 -0.57
C PRO A 79 17.64 -8.31 -2.03
N GLU A 80 17.69 -9.61 -2.32
CA GLU A 80 17.54 -10.19 -3.66
C GLU A 80 16.09 -10.11 -4.20
N PHE A 81 15.10 -9.89 -3.33
CA PHE A 81 13.69 -9.77 -3.70
C PHE A 81 13.15 -8.34 -3.59
N ARG A 82 14.02 -7.35 -3.37
CA ARG A 82 13.58 -5.95 -3.26
C ARG A 82 12.88 -5.43 -4.52
N TRP A 83 13.19 -6.00 -5.66
CA TRP A 83 12.59 -5.66 -6.95
C TRP A 83 11.05 -5.75 -6.96
N VAL A 84 10.46 -6.56 -6.07
CA VAL A 84 8.99 -6.66 -5.97
C VAL A 84 8.32 -5.32 -5.60
N LEU A 85 9.10 -4.38 -5.06
CA LEU A 85 8.67 -3.03 -4.71
C LEU A 85 9.28 -1.96 -5.62
N ASP A 86 9.78 -2.32 -6.81
CA ASP A 86 10.31 -1.32 -7.75
C ASP A 86 9.21 -0.34 -8.16
N GLY A 87 9.47 0.96 -8.03
CA GLY A 87 8.49 2.02 -8.24
C GLY A 87 7.67 2.41 -7.01
N ALA A 88 7.82 1.70 -5.88
CA ALA A 88 7.10 2.03 -4.63
C ALA A 88 7.38 3.44 -4.12
N GLU A 89 8.59 3.98 -4.39
CA GLU A 89 8.97 5.35 -4.04
C GLU A 89 8.14 6.42 -4.75
N HIS A 90 7.38 6.02 -5.76
CA HIS A 90 6.49 6.90 -6.51
C HIS A 90 5.03 6.80 -6.11
N CYS A 91 4.70 5.88 -5.20
CA CYS A 91 3.34 5.67 -4.73
C CYS A 91 2.95 6.69 -3.65
N ASP A 92 1.69 7.08 -3.66
CA ASP A 92 1.10 7.95 -2.62
C ASP A 92 0.80 7.16 -1.35
N SER A 93 0.52 5.85 -1.49
CA SER A 93 0.33 4.96 -0.36
C SER A 93 0.70 3.51 -0.69
N ILE A 94 1.08 2.75 0.34
CA ILE A 94 1.48 1.34 0.25
C ILE A 94 0.88 0.59 1.43
N CYS A 95 0.36 -0.60 1.21
CA CYS A 95 0.04 -1.53 2.28
C CYS A 95 0.86 -2.83 2.19
N VAL A 96 1.16 -3.41 3.34
CA VAL A 96 1.80 -4.72 3.49
C VAL A 96 1.18 -5.42 4.70
N ASN A 97 0.82 -6.70 4.57
CA ASN A 97 0.14 -7.42 5.63
C ASN A 97 1.06 -8.43 6.34
N PRO A 98 1.70 -8.07 7.47
CA PRO A 98 2.49 -9.00 8.26
C PRO A 98 1.73 -10.25 8.70
N HIS A 99 0.40 -10.17 8.83
CA HIS A 99 -0.44 -11.31 9.17
C HIS A 99 -0.63 -12.33 8.04
N LYS A 100 -0.14 -12.03 6.81
CA LYS A 100 -0.14 -12.98 5.70
C LYS A 100 1.16 -13.78 5.69
N TRP A 101 2.26 -13.17 5.30
CA TRP A 101 3.51 -13.90 5.06
C TRP A 101 4.67 -13.51 5.99
N LEU A 102 4.42 -12.75 7.04
CA LEU A 102 5.43 -12.36 8.03
C LEU A 102 5.12 -12.91 9.44
N PHE A 103 4.52 -14.11 9.53
CA PHE A 103 4.31 -14.90 10.76
C PHE A 103 3.58 -14.16 11.90
N THR A 104 2.91 -13.05 11.59
CA THR A 104 2.16 -12.30 12.59
C THR A 104 0.72 -12.77 12.63
N ASN A 105 0.20 -13.03 13.82
CA ASN A 105 -1.19 -13.45 13.98
C ASN A 105 -2.16 -12.40 13.42
N PHE A 106 -3.24 -12.86 12.82
CA PHE A 106 -4.30 -12.02 12.29
C PHE A 106 -4.89 -11.13 13.40
N ASP A 107 -5.12 -9.85 13.19
CA ASP A 107 -4.86 -9.04 12.03
C ASP A 107 -3.68 -8.08 12.28
N CYS A 108 -2.87 -7.84 11.27
CA CYS A 108 -1.82 -6.83 11.30
C CYS A 108 -1.54 -6.35 9.88
N ASP A 109 -1.83 -5.09 9.62
CA ASP A 109 -1.54 -4.40 8.37
C ASP A 109 -0.61 -3.24 8.63
N LEU A 110 0.37 -3.04 7.77
CA LEU A 110 1.24 -1.88 7.73
C LEU A 110 0.81 -1.00 6.57
N PHE A 111 0.59 0.26 6.85
CA PHE A 111 0.19 1.25 5.87
C PHE A 111 1.13 2.46 5.91
N TRP A 112 1.67 2.82 4.77
CA TRP A 112 2.46 4.03 4.57
C TRP A 112 1.75 4.97 3.64
N VAL A 113 1.89 6.26 3.90
CA VAL A 113 1.35 7.34 3.10
C VAL A 113 2.41 8.42 2.92
N ALA A 114 2.59 8.91 1.70
CA ALA A 114 3.57 9.94 1.38
C ALA A 114 3.16 11.30 1.97
N ASP A 115 1.90 11.70 1.81
CA ASP A 115 1.33 12.92 2.41
C ASP A 115 0.35 12.60 3.55
N ARG A 116 0.86 12.65 4.78
CA ARG A 116 0.01 12.47 5.98
C ARG A 116 -1.13 13.50 6.08
N LYS A 117 -0.94 14.72 5.53
CA LYS A 117 -1.98 15.75 5.59
C LYS A 117 -3.16 15.41 4.71
N ALA A 118 -2.91 14.79 3.54
CA ALA A 118 -3.98 14.28 2.69
C ALA A 118 -4.79 13.20 3.41
N LEU A 119 -4.11 12.25 4.07
CA LEU A 119 -4.75 11.19 4.86
C LEU A 119 -5.60 11.76 5.99
N THR A 120 -5.03 12.64 6.82
CA THR A 120 -5.75 13.20 7.97
C THR A 120 -6.89 14.12 7.56
N ARG A 121 -6.80 14.82 6.43
CA ARG A 121 -7.94 15.58 5.88
C ARG A 121 -9.08 14.69 5.41
N ALA A 122 -8.75 13.50 4.89
CA ALA A 122 -9.75 12.56 4.38
C ALA A 122 -10.44 11.77 5.50
N LEU A 123 -9.70 11.39 6.55
CA LEU A 123 -10.17 10.48 7.59
C LEU A 123 -10.50 11.18 8.92
N GLY A 124 -9.90 12.35 9.18
CA GLY A 124 -10.09 13.08 10.43
C GLY A 124 -11.53 13.57 10.58
N ILE A 125 -12.24 13.03 11.56
CA ILE A 125 -13.51 13.56 12.04
C ILE A 125 -13.20 14.30 13.32
N MET A 126 -13.22 15.66 13.27
CA MET A 126 -12.86 16.51 14.40
C MET A 126 -14.12 17.17 14.99
N PRO A 127 -14.93 16.46 15.80
CA PRO A 127 -16.01 17.09 16.54
C PRO A 127 -15.43 18.16 17.49
N GLU A 128 -16.20 19.20 17.74
CA GLU A 128 -15.74 20.36 18.53
C GLU A 128 -15.23 19.96 19.91
N TYR A 129 -15.89 19.00 20.56
CA TYR A 129 -15.50 18.51 21.90
C TYR A 129 -14.17 17.75 21.96
N LEU A 130 -13.62 17.34 20.80
CA LEU A 130 -12.32 16.66 20.70
C LEU A 130 -11.18 17.60 20.31
N ARG A 131 -11.48 18.87 20.03
CA ARG A 131 -10.46 19.87 19.72
C ARG A 131 -9.71 20.24 20.98
N THR A 132 -8.39 20.13 20.91
CA THR A 132 -7.50 20.56 21.98
C THR A 132 -6.42 21.45 21.41
N ALA A 133 -5.98 22.47 22.18
CA ALA A 133 -4.93 23.37 21.74
C ALA A 133 -3.63 22.66 21.30
N PRO A 134 -3.18 21.55 21.94
CA PRO A 134 -2.04 20.77 21.46
C PRO A 134 -2.28 20.10 20.09
N SER A 135 -3.48 19.55 19.82
CA SER A 135 -3.79 18.90 18.53
C SER A 135 -3.91 19.92 17.40
N GLU A 136 -4.52 21.10 17.67
CA GLU A 136 -4.63 22.19 16.68
C GLU A 136 -3.28 22.83 16.35
N SER A 137 -2.36 22.90 17.31
CA SER A 137 -1.01 23.43 17.10
C SER A 137 -0.09 22.51 16.29
N GLY A 138 -0.50 21.26 15.98
CA GLY A 138 0.31 20.27 15.29
C GLY A 138 1.52 19.73 16.10
N LYS A 139 1.60 20.09 17.40
CA LYS A 139 2.67 19.63 18.30
C LYS A 139 2.51 18.17 18.72
N VAL A 140 1.30 17.65 18.62
CA VAL A 140 0.97 16.26 18.96
C VAL A 140 0.38 15.58 17.73
N ILE A 141 0.82 14.34 17.48
CA ILE A 141 0.23 13.48 16.45
C ILE A 141 -0.91 12.71 17.10
N ASP A 142 -2.13 12.93 16.62
CA ASP A 142 -3.29 12.17 17.06
C ASP A 142 -3.58 11.06 16.03
N TYR A 143 -3.25 9.81 16.37
CA TYR A 143 -3.40 8.68 15.47
C TYR A 143 -4.86 8.28 15.18
N ARG A 144 -5.86 8.79 15.92
CA ARG A 144 -7.27 8.59 15.59
C ARG A 144 -7.62 9.18 14.22
N ASP A 145 -6.94 10.27 13.81
CA ASP A 145 -7.17 10.95 12.54
C ASP A 145 -6.52 10.23 11.34
N TRP A 146 -5.77 9.15 11.59
CA TRP A 146 -5.08 8.35 10.58
C TRP A 146 -5.85 7.12 10.16
N GLN A 147 -7.07 6.94 10.64
CA GLN A 147 -7.84 5.71 10.49
C GLN A 147 -9.34 5.97 10.56
N VAL A 148 -10.12 5.03 10.02
CA VAL A 148 -11.58 5.09 10.11
C VAL A 148 -12.08 4.78 11.53
N PRO A 149 -11.63 3.71 12.23
CA PRO A 149 -12.05 3.47 13.60
C PRO A 149 -11.42 4.46 14.58
N LEU A 150 -12.20 4.97 15.54
CA LEU A 150 -11.71 5.86 16.58
C LEU A 150 -10.62 5.22 17.45
N GLY A 151 -10.80 3.97 17.84
CA GLY A 151 -9.86 3.21 18.64
C GLY A 151 -9.38 1.95 17.94
N ARG A 152 -8.15 1.52 18.27
CA ARG A 152 -7.51 0.32 17.72
C ARG A 152 -6.86 -0.53 18.80
N ARG A 153 -6.78 -1.83 18.53
CA ARG A 153 -5.89 -2.73 19.26
C ARG A 153 -4.42 -2.37 19.00
N PHE A 154 -3.56 -2.58 19.98
CA PHE A 154 -2.11 -2.36 19.83
C PHE A 154 -1.46 -3.49 19.02
N ARG A 155 -1.68 -3.49 17.71
CA ARG A 155 -1.19 -4.52 16.79
C ARG A 155 0.34 -4.52 16.64
N ALA A 156 0.98 -3.38 16.82
CA ALA A 156 2.43 -3.26 16.71
C ALA A 156 3.17 -4.15 17.73
N LEU A 157 2.58 -4.44 18.89
CA LEU A 157 3.23 -5.28 19.91
C LEU A 157 3.47 -6.70 19.40
N LYS A 158 2.49 -7.32 18.75
CA LYS A 158 2.66 -8.69 18.24
C LYS A 158 3.65 -8.75 17.07
N LEU A 159 3.66 -7.73 16.21
CA LEU A 159 4.67 -7.61 15.15
C LEU A 159 6.07 -7.45 15.75
N TRP A 160 6.23 -6.61 16.78
CA TRP A 160 7.48 -6.44 17.50
C TRP A 160 7.97 -7.76 18.12
N LEU A 161 7.06 -8.56 18.72
CA LEU A 161 7.40 -9.89 19.28
C LEU A 161 7.88 -10.86 18.20
N VAL A 162 7.28 -10.85 17.00
CA VAL A 162 7.75 -11.65 15.85
C VAL A 162 9.18 -11.25 15.46
N PHE A 163 9.46 -9.95 15.32
CA PHE A 163 10.82 -9.48 15.04
C PHE A 163 11.81 -9.82 16.16
N ARG A 164 11.39 -9.77 17.41
CA ARG A 164 12.25 -10.13 18.56
C ARG A 164 12.53 -11.62 18.62
N HIS A 165 11.56 -12.46 18.24
CA HIS A 165 11.69 -13.91 18.28
C HIS A 165 12.57 -14.44 17.13
N TYR A 166 12.27 -14.08 15.90
CA TYR A 166 12.97 -14.61 14.74
C TYR A 166 14.23 -13.83 14.37
N GLY A 167 14.28 -12.55 14.70
CA GLY A 167 15.27 -11.61 14.15
C GLY A 167 15.12 -11.42 12.65
N LEU A 168 15.88 -10.49 12.08
CA LEU A 168 15.83 -10.19 10.65
C LEU A 168 16.29 -11.40 9.81
N GLU A 169 17.38 -12.04 10.21
CA GLU A 169 17.93 -13.16 9.44
C GLU A 169 17.06 -14.43 9.53
N GLY A 170 16.41 -14.68 10.66
CA GLY A 170 15.44 -15.77 10.78
C GLY A 170 14.22 -15.57 9.88
N LEU A 171 13.69 -14.34 9.80
CA LEU A 171 12.59 -14.01 8.89
C LEU A 171 13.02 -14.15 7.42
N ARG A 172 14.21 -13.67 7.07
CA ARG A 172 14.77 -13.83 5.72
C ARG A 172 14.95 -15.30 5.33
N SER A 173 15.49 -16.11 6.24
CA SER A 173 15.68 -17.56 5.99
C SER A 173 14.35 -18.23 5.71
N ALA A 174 13.35 -18.00 6.55
CA ALA A 174 12.03 -18.60 6.38
C ALA A 174 11.34 -18.16 5.08
N LEU A 175 11.45 -16.89 4.69
CA LEU A 175 10.90 -16.41 3.41
C LEU A 175 11.60 -17.07 2.21
N ARG A 176 12.94 -17.21 2.26
CA ARG A 176 13.70 -17.90 1.20
C ARG A 176 13.32 -19.37 1.07
N GLU A 177 13.13 -20.06 2.19
CA GLU A 177 12.65 -21.44 2.19
C GLU A 177 11.28 -21.55 1.53
N HIS A 178 10.34 -20.65 1.86
CA HIS A 178 9.01 -20.65 1.23
C HIS A 178 9.04 -20.33 -0.27
N ILE A 179 9.99 -19.51 -0.72
CA ILE A 179 10.13 -19.18 -2.16
C ILE A 179 10.78 -20.32 -2.93
N ALA A 180 11.61 -21.14 -2.27
CA ALA A 180 12.33 -22.24 -2.91
C ALA A 180 11.48 -23.51 -3.14
N ILE A 181 10.27 -23.58 -2.57
CA ILE A 181 9.33 -24.71 -2.73
C ILE A 181 8.57 -24.59 -4.06
#